data_3fab894ebdc00a9554099288e5284967
#
_entry.id   3fab894ebdc00a9554099288e5284967
#
_cell.length_a   1.000
_cell.length_b   1.000
_cell.length_c   1.000
_cell.angle_alpha   90.00
_cell.angle_beta   90.00
_cell.angle_gamma   90.00
#
_symmetry.space_group_name_H-M   'P 1'
#
loop_
_entity.id
_entity.type
_entity.pdbx_description
1 polymer ?
#
loop_
_entity_poly.entity_id
_entity_poly.type
_entity_poly.pdbx_seq_one_letter_code
_entity_poly.pdbx_strand_id
1 'polypeptide(L)'
;MISRGSLFYGWIVVALAFVTMGIGVTVTRAFSLLFPSLLDEFGWAFGLTAGAFSVGTLVSTIAAPFLGRLMDRHGPRRVMLLGAMVVGSGLLLAEFMATPGHLYLTLGLLVSGGSVAFGYTAHALFLPNWFVRRRGLAMGLAFSGVGVGSIVLLPWMERVVLAAGWRAACLVMALLVFALGLLNLLQRLRPEDIGSTPDGDATGDARPTSDPRASIVDAAWASVDWTLRRGVVTARFWWIALGFLTSSFAWYGMQVHQTQYLIEVGFLPATAAWALGLVAFAGIAGQITVGYLSDRIGREWAWSVGSAGFVFSYAALLLMHAQPMVGWLYVMIAAQGLLGYGLTAVYGTIPAEIFQGRHYGTIFGTLSVASGVGAALGPWVTGVLHDRTGDYVSAFWVAMGCSVLSAVAIWRAGPRRVRVVAGRLRQGENRVASEHRQLGTNGKHSIAAYDAVQLRSEGGNDGRTPSDNHTEEVPKAGVRIGRSS
;
A
#
# COMPACT_ATOMS: atom_id res chain seq x y z
N MET A 1 -1.77 33.39 -4.35
CA MET A 1 -1.72 33.58 -2.88
C MET A 1 -2.61 32.54 -2.22
N ILE A 2 -2.05 31.35 -1.86
CA ILE A 2 -2.77 30.36 -1.06
C ILE A 2 -2.41 30.67 0.38
N SER A 3 -3.42 31.04 1.21
CA SER A 3 -3.27 31.50 2.59
C SER A 3 -2.59 30.40 3.44
N ARG A 4 -1.70 30.82 4.34
CA ARG A 4 -1.15 29.99 5.44
C ARG A 4 -2.32 29.46 6.29
N GLY A 5 -2.87 28.28 5.91
CA GLY A 5 -3.99 27.65 6.63
C GLY A 5 -4.90 26.77 5.78
N SER A 6 -4.71 26.71 4.45
CA SER A 6 -5.51 25.81 3.61
C SER A 6 -5.03 24.37 3.78
N LEU A 7 -5.96 23.47 4.05
CA LEU A 7 -5.70 22.02 4.10
C LEU A 7 -5.05 21.58 2.77
N PHE A 8 -3.91 20.89 2.85
CA PHE A 8 -3.26 20.32 1.67
C PHE A 8 -4.22 19.37 0.93
N TYR A 9 -4.45 19.65 -0.35
CA TYR A 9 -5.44 18.90 -1.15
C TYR A 9 -5.18 17.40 -1.21
N GLY A 10 -3.94 16.96 -1.04
CA GLY A 10 -3.59 15.54 -0.93
C GLY A 10 -4.35 14.80 0.16
N TRP A 11 -4.68 15.46 1.28
CA TRP A 11 -5.51 14.84 2.33
C TRP A 11 -6.98 14.73 1.93
N ILE A 12 -7.48 15.63 1.08
CA ILE A 12 -8.81 15.50 0.48
C ILE A 12 -8.82 14.28 -0.45
N VAL A 13 -7.77 14.10 -1.26
CA VAL A 13 -7.62 12.92 -2.12
C VAL A 13 -7.60 11.62 -1.30
N VAL A 14 -6.92 11.60 -0.13
CA VAL A 14 -6.92 10.46 0.79
C VAL A 14 -8.32 10.20 1.36
N ALA A 15 -9.04 11.24 1.79
CA ALA A 15 -10.41 11.10 2.31
C ALA A 15 -11.38 10.58 1.24
N LEU A 16 -11.28 11.09 0.01
CA LEU A 16 -12.06 10.59 -1.12
C LEU A 16 -11.72 9.12 -1.42
N ALA A 17 -10.45 8.75 -1.38
CA ALA A 17 -9.99 7.38 -1.56
C ALA A 17 -10.52 6.45 -0.45
N PHE A 18 -10.50 6.90 0.81
CA PHE A 18 -11.06 6.17 1.95
C PHE A 18 -12.56 5.84 1.72
N VAL A 19 -13.36 6.84 1.36
CA VAL A 19 -14.79 6.66 1.08
C VAL A 19 -14.99 5.73 -0.13
N THR A 20 -14.21 5.95 -1.20
CA THR A 20 -14.29 5.15 -2.44
C THR A 20 -13.97 3.69 -2.19
N MET A 21 -12.92 3.40 -1.41
CA MET A 21 -12.55 2.05 -1.04
C MET A 21 -13.59 1.40 -0.12
N GLY A 22 -14.12 2.17 0.84
CA GLY A 22 -15.16 1.71 1.75
C GLY A 22 -16.41 1.25 1.01
N ILE A 23 -16.92 2.06 0.11
CA ILE A 23 -18.13 1.73 -0.67
C ILE A 23 -17.80 0.69 -1.76
N GLY A 24 -16.81 0.96 -2.60
CA GLY A 24 -16.54 0.16 -3.81
C GLY A 24 -16.17 -1.29 -3.51
N VAL A 25 -15.30 -1.54 -2.52
CA VAL A 25 -14.93 -2.92 -2.13
C VAL A 25 -16.09 -3.61 -1.40
N THR A 26 -16.89 -2.86 -0.62
CA THR A 26 -18.05 -3.42 0.08
C THR A 26 -19.13 -3.87 -0.91
N VAL A 27 -19.37 -3.13 -1.99
CA VAL A 27 -20.30 -3.53 -3.07
C VAL A 27 -19.89 -4.88 -3.67
N THR A 28 -18.61 -5.10 -3.92
CA THR A 28 -18.13 -6.41 -4.42
C THR A 28 -18.33 -7.53 -3.39
N ARG A 29 -18.13 -7.25 -2.10
CA ARG A 29 -18.33 -8.21 -1.01
C ARG A 29 -19.82 -8.49 -0.73
N ALA A 30 -20.70 -7.56 -1.04
CA ALA A 30 -22.14 -7.71 -0.86
C ALA A 30 -22.73 -8.87 -1.69
N PHE A 31 -22.00 -9.38 -2.70
CA PHE A 31 -22.39 -10.62 -3.40
C PHE A 31 -22.66 -11.76 -2.42
N SER A 32 -21.87 -11.89 -1.36
CA SER A 32 -22.08 -12.92 -0.33
C SER A 32 -23.40 -12.76 0.43
N LEU A 33 -23.93 -11.54 0.56
CA LEU A 33 -25.23 -11.27 1.18
C LEU A 33 -26.39 -11.57 0.24
N LEU A 34 -26.19 -11.35 -1.07
CA LEU A 34 -27.20 -11.64 -2.09
C LEU A 34 -27.31 -13.14 -2.38
N PHE A 35 -26.24 -13.88 -2.16
CA PHE A 35 -26.09 -15.26 -2.56
C PHE A 35 -27.19 -16.20 -2.03
N PRO A 36 -27.53 -16.21 -0.73
CA PRO A 36 -28.63 -17.05 -0.22
C PRO A 36 -29.98 -16.71 -0.88
N SER A 37 -30.31 -15.42 -1.01
CA SER A 37 -31.55 -14.99 -1.62
C SER A 37 -31.66 -15.39 -3.09
N LEU A 38 -30.53 -15.41 -3.81
CA LEU A 38 -30.50 -15.87 -5.20
C LEU A 38 -30.73 -17.38 -5.32
N LEU A 39 -30.15 -18.17 -4.40
CA LEU A 39 -30.41 -19.62 -4.35
C LEU A 39 -31.86 -19.94 -4.01
N ASP A 40 -32.42 -19.23 -3.05
CA ASP A 40 -33.81 -19.43 -2.61
C ASP A 40 -34.83 -19.09 -3.71
N GLU A 41 -34.61 -17.98 -4.43
CA GLU A 41 -35.55 -17.52 -5.45
C GLU A 41 -35.47 -18.33 -6.74
N PHE A 42 -34.25 -18.63 -7.21
CA PHE A 42 -34.06 -19.24 -8.53
C PHE A 42 -33.84 -20.75 -8.49
N GLY A 43 -33.56 -21.34 -7.34
CA GLY A 43 -33.25 -22.77 -7.19
C GLY A 43 -32.04 -23.23 -7.99
N TRP A 44 -31.11 -22.34 -8.35
CA TRP A 44 -29.94 -22.70 -9.13
C TRP A 44 -28.96 -23.52 -8.31
N ALA A 45 -28.17 -24.36 -9.00
CA ALA A 45 -27.10 -25.10 -8.36
C ALA A 45 -26.10 -24.16 -7.68
N PHE A 46 -25.65 -24.51 -6.47
CA PHE A 46 -24.71 -23.71 -5.66
C PHE A 46 -23.43 -23.36 -6.45
N GLY A 47 -22.79 -24.34 -7.10
CA GLY A 47 -21.57 -24.15 -7.88
C GLY A 47 -21.78 -23.21 -9.08
N LEU A 48 -22.93 -23.27 -9.72
CA LEU A 48 -23.26 -22.40 -10.84
C LEU A 48 -23.41 -20.94 -10.35
N THR A 49 -24.09 -20.70 -9.24
CA THR A 49 -24.28 -19.37 -8.68
C THR A 49 -22.96 -18.78 -8.15
N ALA A 50 -22.16 -19.60 -7.44
CA ALA A 50 -20.84 -19.20 -6.95
C ALA A 50 -19.83 -18.96 -8.09
N GLY A 51 -19.99 -19.64 -9.21
CA GLY A 51 -19.17 -19.48 -10.41
C GLY A 51 -19.14 -18.05 -10.95
N ALA A 52 -20.22 -17.28 -10.77
CA ALA A 52 -20.28 -15.88 -11.18
C ALA A 52 -19.25 -15.02 -10.42
N PHE A 53 -19.02 -15.28 -9.12
CA PHE A 53 -17.99 -14.61 -8.34
C PHE A 53 -16.57 -14.99 -8.81
N SER A 54 -16.35 -16.25 -9.13
CA SER A 54 -15.06 -16.75 -9.66
C SER A 54 -14.72 -16.09 -10.99
N VAL A 55 -15.69 -16.03 -11.91
CA VAL A 55 -15.53 -15.32 -13.20
C VAL A 55 -15.27 -13.84 -12.96
N GLY A 56 -16.00 -13.22 -12.04
CA GLY A 56 -15.78 -11.82 -11.67
C GLY A 56 -14.36 -11.53 -11.18
N THR A 57 -13.82 -12.41 -10.34
CA THR A 57 -12.43 -12.30 -9.86
C THR A 57 -11.42 -12.44 -11.00
N LEU A 58 -11.64 -13.38 -11.91
CA LEU A 58 -10.81 -13.57 -13.09
C LEU A 58 -10.84 -12.33 -14.01
N VAL A 59 -12.05 -11.82 -14.28
CA VAL A 59 -12.25 -10.61 -15.09
C VAL A 59 -11.52 -9.41 -14.46
N SER A 60 -11.66 -9.20 -13.15
CA SER A 60 -10.97 -8.12 -12.43
C SER A 60 -9.45 -8.24 -12.53
N THR A 61 -8.92 -9.47 -12.43
CA THR A 61 -7.49 -9.74 -12.54
C THR A 61 -6.97 -9.39 -13.95
N ILE A 62 -7.69 -9.83 -14.99
CA ILE A 62 -7.34 -9.55 -16.39
C ILE A 62 -7.51 -8.05 -16.69
N ALA A 63 -8.50 -7.39 -16.11
CA ALA A 63 -8.74 -5.96 -16.32
C ALA A 63 -7.67 -5.05 -15.69
N ALA A 64 -6.91 -5.50 -14.68
CA ALA A 64 -5.96 -4.67 -13.94
C ALA A 64 -4.88 -3.97 -14.81
N PRO A 65 -4.20 -4.62 -15.79
CA PRO A 65 -3.25 -3.94 -16.68
C PRO A 65 -3.92 -2.89 -17.59
N PHE A 66 -5.16 -3.16 -18.03
CA PHE A 66 -5.93 -2.23 -18.85
C PHE A 66 -6.38 -1.02 -18.03
N LEU A 67 -6.80 -1.25 -16.79
CA LEU A 67 -7.08 -0.19 -15.82
C LEU A 67 -5.85 0.71 -15.63
N GLY A 68 -4.67 0.12 -15.41
CA GLY A 68 -3.42 0.85 -15.26
C GLY A 68 -3.15 1.76 -16.46
N ARG A 69 -3.26 1.22 -17.69
CA ARG A 69 -3.09 2.01 -18.92
C ARG A 69 -4.14 3.12 -19.04
N LEU A 70 -5.38 2.84 -18.66
CA LEU A 70 -6.47 3.81 -18.74
C LEU A 70 -6.26 4.95 -17.74
N MET A 71 -5.80 4.61 -16.51
CA MET A 71 -5.42 5.58 -15.48
C MET A 71 -4.26 6.47 -15.91
N ASP A 72 -3.20 5.89 -16.52
CA ASP A 72 -2.06 6.65 -17.03
C ASP A 72 -2.47 7.68 -18.10
N ARG A 73 -3.46 7.35 -18.93
CA ARG A 73 -3.91 8.20 -20.05
C ARG A 73 -4.98 9.21 -19.69
N HIS A 74 -5.96 8.81 -18.87
CA HIS A 74 -7.18 9.59 -18.64
C HIS A 74 -7.33 10.09 -17.20
N GLY A 75 -6.45 9.61 -16.29
CA GLY A 75 -6.48 9.95 -14.87
C GLY A 75 -7.65 9.31 -14.10
N PRO A 76 -7.64 9.42 -12.75
CA PRO A 76 -8.60 8.74 -11.89
C PRO A 76 -10.05 9.22 -12.08
N ARG A 77 -10.29 10.50 -12.35
CA ARG A 77 -11.64 11.07 -12.51
C ARG A 77 -12.49 10.35 -13.53
N ARG A 78 -11.96 10.22 -14.77
CA ARG A 78 -12.70 9.61 -15.88
C ARG A 78 -12.81 8.11 -15.71
N VAL A 79 -11.76 7.47 -15.22
CA VAL A 79 -11.71 6.01 -15.05
C VAL A 79 -12.65 5.55 -13.93
N MET A 80 -12.66 6.26 -12.80
CA MET A 80 -13.56 5.94 -11.69
C MET A 80 -15.03 6.25 -12.03
N LEU A 81 -15.30 7.34 -12.79
CA LEU A 81 -16.63 7.61 -13.29
C LEU A 81 -17.10 6.51 -14.24
N LEU A 82 -16.26 6.08 -15.19
CA LEU A 82 -16.56 4.96 -16.07
C LEU A 82 -16.81 3.67 -15.28
N GLY A 83 -15.96 3.37 -14.29
CA GLY A 83 -16.16 2.24 -13.39
C GLY A 83 -17.50 2.31 -12.66
N ALA A 84 -17.89 3.50 -12.17
CA ALA A 84 -19.18 3.72 -11.52
C ALA A 84 -20.36 3.48 -12.48
N MET A 85 -20.25 3.94 -13.72
CA MET A 85 -21.27 3.68 -14.73
C MET A 85 -21.41 2.18 -15.03
N VAL A 86 -20.29 1.47 -15.18
CA VAL A 86 -20.31 0.02 -15.46
C VAL A 86 -20.88 -0.76 -14.27
N VAL A 87 -20.40 -0.51 -13.05
CA VAL A 87 -20.88 -1.21 -11.84
C VAL A 87 -22.32 -0.86 -11.54
N GLY A 88 -22.68 0.42 -11.57
CA GLY A 88 -24.03 0.88 -11.30
C GLY A 88 -25.04 0.31 -12.31
N SER A 89 -24.69 0.32 -13.60
CA SER A 89 -25.53 -0.31 -14.64
C SER A 89 -25.65 -1.82 -14.44
N GLY A 90 -24.56 -2.52 -14.07
CA GLY A 90 -24.60 -3.94 -13.74
C GLY A 90 -25.55 -4.26 -12.59
N LEU A 91 -25.54 -3.44 -11.53
CA LEU A 91 -26.44 -3.57 -10.38
C LEU A 91 -27.90 -3.29 -10.75
N LEU A 92 -28.16 -2.26 -11.57
CA LEU A 92 -29.53 -1.98 -12.06
C LEU A 92 -30.05 -3.10 -12.98
N LEU A 93 -29.21 -3.61 -13.88
CA LEU A 93 -29.59 -4.72 -14.76
C LEU A 93 -29.80 -6.03 -13.97
N ALA A 94 -29.19 -6.17 -12.79
CA ALA A 94 -29.42 -7.32 -11.92
C ALA A 94 -30.88 -7.40 -11.43
N GLU A 95 -31.65 -6.30 -11.38
CA GLU A 95 -33.09 -6.33 -11.05
C GLU A 95 -33.90 -7.20 -12.02
N PHE A 96 -33.49 -7.23 -13.30
CA PHE A 96 -34.13 -7.99 -14.36
C PHE A 96 -33.51 -9.40 -14.55
N MET A 97 -32.77 -9.87 -13.58
CA MET A 97 -32.14 -11.18 -13.64
C MET A 97 -33.15 -12.30 -13.59
N ALA A 98 -33.12 -13.20 -14.58
CA ALA A 98 -34.00 -14.34 -14.68
C ALA A 98 -33.26 -15.65 -15.05
N THR A 99 -32.04 -15.56 -15.54
CA THR A 99 -31.24 -16.70 -15.97
C THR A 99 -29.81 -16.64 -15.36
N PRO A 100 -29.12 -17.78 -15.25
CA PRO A 100 -27.73 -17.79 -14.84
C PRO A 100 -26.81 -16.93 -15.73
N GLY A 101 -27.10 -16.84 -17.03
CA GLY A 101 -26.40 -15.96 -17.96
C GLY A 101 -26.46 -14.49 -17.57
N HIS A 102 -27.64 -14.04 -17.09
CA HIS A 102 -27.79 -12.68 -16.57
C HIS A 102 -26.95 -12.46 -15.30
N LEU A 103 -26.89 -13.44 -14.39
CA LEU A 103 -26.03 -13.39 -13.19
C LEU A 103 -24.54 -13.21 -13.54
N TYR A 104 -24.05 -14.00 -14.49
CA TYR A 104 -22.66 -13.92 -14.95
C TYR A 104 -22.36 -12.60 -15.65
N LEU A 105 -23.29 -12.09 -16.44
CA LEU A 105 -23.14 -10.80 -17.11
C LEU A 105 -23.18 -9.64 -16.12
N THR A 106 -24.17 -9.59 -15.23
CA THR A 106 -24.41 -8.44 -14.34
C THR A 106 -23.44 -8.43 -13.16
N LEU A 107 -23.54 -9.41 -12.25
CA LEU A 107 -22.71 -9.44 -11.04
C LEU A 107 -21.29 -9.97 -11.33
N GLY A 108 -21.14 -10.93 -12.24
CA GLY A 108 -19.85 -11.47 -12.64
C GLY A 108 -19.02 -10.46 -13.44
N LEU A 109 -19.45 -10.12 -14.65
CA LEU A 109 -18.66 -9.31 -15.58
C LEU A 109 -18.73 -7.80 -15.25
N LEU A 110 -19.94 -7.21 -15.18
CA LEU A 110 -20.07 -5.77 -15.04
C LEU A 110 -19.71 -5.28 -13.64
N VAL A 111 -20.28 -5.87 -12.59
CA VAL A 111 -20.04 -5.41 -11.22
C VAL A 111 -18.61 -5.73 -10.80
N SER A 112 -18.18 -6.98 -10.91
CA SER A 112 -16.83 -7.36 -10.48
C SER A 112 -15.76 -6.76 -11.37
N GLY A 113 -15.92 -6.78 -12.70
CA GLY A 113 -14.97 -6.20 -13.65
C GLY A 113 -14.84 -4.68 -13.51
N GLY A 114 -15.96 -3.96 -13.33
CA GLY A 114 -15.96 -2.52 -13.11
C GLY A 114 -15.39 -2.10 -11.75
N SER A 115 -15.57 -2.94 -10.72
CA SER A 115 -15.11 -2.67 -9.35
C SER A 115 -13.58 -2.57 -9.21
N VAL A 116 -12.81 -3.08 -10.18
CA VAL A 116 -11.36 -2.91 -10.19
C VAL A 116 -10.97 -1.43 -10.16
N ALA A 117 -11.84 -0.51 -10.66
CA ALA A 117 -11.63 0.93 -10.62
C ALA A 117 -11.73 1.53 -9.20
N PHE A 118 -12.28 0.82 -8.23
CA PHE A 118 -12.48 1.28 -6.85
C PHE A 118 -11.61 0.54 -5.83
N GLY A 119 -10.89 -0.50 -6.27
CA GLY A 119 -10.08 -1.35 -5.40
C GLY A 119 -8.69 -0.81 -5.10
N TYR A 120 -7.92 -1.62 -4.41
CA TYR A 120 -6.53 -1.33 -4.01
C TYR A 120 -5.64 -0.95 -5.20
N THR A 121 -5.76 -1.67 -6.33
CA THR A 121 -4.97 -1.43 -7.54
C THR A 121 -5.18 -0.02 -8.06
N ALA A 122 -6.43 0.44 -8.20
CA ALA A 122 -6.76 1.76 -8.73
C ALA A 122 -6.15 2.88 -7.87
N HIS A 123 -6.30 2.80 -6.55
CA HIS A 123 -5.82 3.83 -5.63
C HIS A 123 -4.29 3.85 -5.49
N ALA A 124 -3.65 2.69 -5.61
CA ALA A 124 -2.19 2.59 -5.64
C ALA A 124 -1.55 3.26 -6.87
N LEU A 125 -2.34 3.59 -7.91
CA LEU A 125 -1.84 4.25 -9.12
C LEU A 125 -1.63 5.76 -8.95
N PHE A 126 -2.41 6.44 -8.12
CA PHE A 126 -2.35 7.90 -8.02
C PHE A 126 -2.01 8.43 -6.62
N LEU A 127 -2.40 7.74 -5.55
CA LEU A 127 -2.09 8.18 -4.19
C LEU A 127 -0.59 8.41 -3.93
N PRO A 128 0.35 7.55 -4.41
CA PRO A 128 1.78 7.77 -4.21
C PRO A 128 2.33 9.02 -4.87
N ASN A 129 1.62 9.62 -5.84
CA ASN A 129 2.04 10.85 -6.51
C ASN A 129 1.86 12.08 -5.61
N TRP A 130 0.91 12.05 -4.68
CA TRP A 130 0.58 13.16 -3.79
C TRP A 130 1.52 13.30 -2.60
N PHE A 131 2.21 12.21 -2.23
CA PHE A 131 3.04 12.15 -1.03
C PHE A 131 4.42 11.55 -1.34
N VAL A 132 5.47 12.20 -0.85
CA VAL A 132 6.83 11.67 -0.87
C VAL A 132 7.21 11.17 0.52
N ARG A 133 6.96 12.00 1.55
CA ARG A 133 7.35 11.71 2.95
C ARG A 133 6.39 10.80 3.70
N ARG A 134 5.09 10.84 3.32
CA ARG A 134 3.99 10.17 4.06
C ARG A 134 3.21 9.20 3.17
N ARG A 135 3.86 8.60 2.17
CA ARG A 135 3.21 7.67 1.21
C ARG A 135 2.52 6.51 1.92
N GLY A 136 3.23 5.84 2.82
CA GLY A 136 2.69 4.69 3.53
C GLY A 136 1.53 5.04 4.45
N LEU A 137 1.63 6.16 5.17
CA LEU A 137 0.54 6.67 6.00
C LEU A 137 -0.70 7.01 5.15
N ALA A 138 -0.52 7.72 4.04
CA ALA A 138 -1.61 8.10 3.14
C ALA A 138 -2.31 6.85 2.55
N MET A 139 -1.55 5.85 2.11
CA MET A 139 -2.06 4.58 1.63
C MET A 139 -2.78 3.81 2.74
N GLY A 140 -2.20 3.73 3.94
CA GLY A 140 -2.81 3.05 5.08
C GLY A 140 -4.14 3.67 5.49
N LEU A 141 -4.21 5.01 5.55
CA LEU A 141 -5.45 5.74 5.83
C LEU A 141 -6.50 5.51 4.74
N ALA A 142 -6.15 5.63 3.47
CA ALA A 142 -7.08 5.39 2.37
C ALA A 142 -7.63 3.96 2.38
N PHE A 143 -6.78 2.97 2.58
CA PHE A 143 -7.12 1.56 2.51
C PHE A 143 -7.89 1.05 3.75
N SER A 144 -7.72 1.70 4.90
CA SER A 144 -8.52 1.41 6.10
C SER A 144 -10.02 1.67 5.88
N GLY A 145 -10.38 2.45 4.86
CA GLY A 145 -11.75 2.63 4.40
C GLY A 145 -12.49 1.32 4.09
N VAL A 146 -11.78 0.30 3.59
CA VAL A 146 -12.35 -1.03 3.34
C VAL A 146 -12.86 -1.68 4.61
N GLY A 147 -12.08 -1.60 5.70
CA GLY A 147 -12.48 -2.14 6.99
C GLY A 147 -13.71 -1.42 7.56
N VAL A 148 -13.67 -0.08 7.56
CA VAL A 148 -14.78 0.76 8.03
C VAL A 148 -16.03 0.53 7.18
N GLY A 149 -15.90 0.53 5.85
CA GLY A 149 -17.00 0.26 4.93
C GLY A 149 -17.64 -1.11 5.18
N SER A 150 -16.83 -2.15 5.38
CA SER A 150 -17.34 -3.50 5.66
C SER A 150 -18.12 -3.56 6.99
N ILE A 151 -17.62 -2.91 8.03
CA ILE A 151 -18.29 -2.90 9.37
C ILE A 151 -19.62 -2.12 9.34
N VAL A 152 -19.69 -1.03 8.55
CA VAL A 152 -20.86 -0.16 8.53
C VAL A 152 -21.86 -0.58 7.44
N LEU A 153 -21.38 -0.80 6.23
CA LEU A 153 -22.25 -1.00 5.07
C LEU A 153 -22.78 -2.43 4.94
N LEU A 154 -22.00 -3.47 5.28
CA LEU A 154 -22.49 -4.84 5.14
C LEU A 154 -23.69 -5.14 6.05
N PRO A 155 -23.67 -4.82 7.38
CA PRO A 155 -24.85 -5.02 8.21
C PRO A 155 -26.06 -4.16 7.82
N TRP A 156 -25.79 -2.95 7.28
CA TRP A 156 -26.85 -2.11 6.76
C TRP A 156 -27.48 -2.71 5.50
N MET A 157 -26.67 -3.21 4.56
CA MET A 157 -27.14 -3.90 3.36
C MET A 157 -27.92 -5.18 3.67
N GLU A 158 -27.47 -5.96 4.67
CA GLU A 158 -28.19 -7.12 5.14
C GLU A 158 -29.61 -6.77 5.59
N ARG A 159 -29.76 -5.68 6.37
CA ARG A 159 -31.10 -5.18 6.77
C ARG A 159 -31.94 -4.79 5.57
N VAL A 160 -31.36 -4.18 4.54
CA VAL A 160 -32.07 -3.86 3.28
C VAL A 160 -32.54 -5.14 2.57
N VAL A 161 -31.67 -6.15 2.48
CA VAL A 161 -32.01 -7.46 1.89
C VAL A 161 -33.16 -8.12 2.66
N LEU A 162 -33.10 -8.13 3.99
CA LEU A 162 -34.15 -8.75 4.83
C LEU A 162 -35.48 -7.98 4.77
N ALA A 163 -35.44 -6.65 4.70
CA ALA A 163 -36.65 -5.82 4.71
C ALA A 163 -37.32 -5.65 3.33
N ALA A 164 -36.55 -5.57 2.25
CA ALA A 164 -37.03 -5.19 0.92
C ALA A 164 -36.55 -6.11 -0.21
N GLY A 165 -35.80 -7.16 0.14
CA GLY A 165 -35.26 -8.13 -0.81
C GLY A 165 -33.93 -7.72 -1.46
N TRP A 166 -33.34 -8.67 -2.15
CA TRP A 166 -32.01 -8.50 -2.78
C TRP A 166 -32.03 -7.50 -3.96
N ARG A 167 -33.16 -7.37 -4.66
CA ARG A 167 -33.31 -6.38 -5.76
C ARG A 167 -33.23 -4.97 -5.24
N ALA A 168 -33.90 -4.66 -4.15
CA ALA A 168 -33.81 -3.35 -3.50
C ALA A 168 -32.39 -3.06 -3.00
N ALA A 169 -31.68 -4.07 -2.52
CA ALA A 169 -30.26 -3.93 -2.15
C ALA A 169 -29.39 -3.61 -3.39
N CYS A 170 -29.62 -4.24 -4.53
CA CYS A 170 -28.95 -3.90 -5.78
C CYS A 170 -29.20 -2.45 -6.21
N LEU A 171 -30.45 -1.97 -6.11
CA LEU A 171 -30.78 -0.58 -6.41
C LEU A 171 -30.08 0.41 -5.50
N VAL A 172 -30.12 0.16 -4.19
CA VAL A 172 -29.41 1.00 -3.19
C VAL A 172 -27.91 1.03 -3.47
N MET A 173 -27.29 -0.11 -3.74
CA MET A 173 -25.88 -0.19 -4.11
C MET A 173 -25.59 0.56 -5.42
N ALA A 174 -26.46 0.46 -6.42
CA ALA A 174 -26.32 1.20 -7.68
C ALA A 174 -26.30 2.71 -7.44
N LEU A 175 -27.23 3.22 -6.65
CA LEU A 175 -27.32 4.64 -6.29
C LEU A 175 -26.06 5.11 -5.54
N LEU A 176 -25.58 4.31 -4.58
CA LEU A 176 -24.33 4.60 -3.86
C LEU A 176 -23.13 4.66 -4.82
N VAL A 177 -23.02 3.74 -5.77
CA VAL A 177 -21.93 3.70 -6.75
C VAL A 177 -22.01 4.87 -7.72
N PHE A 178 -23.17 5.24 -8.19
CA PHE A 178 -23.32 6.44 -9.03
C PHE A 178 -22.95 7.72 -8.26
N ALA A 179 -23.41 7.87 -7.03
CA ALA A 179 -23.01 8.98 -6.16
C ALA A 179 -21.48 8.99 -5.94
N LEU A 180 -20.88 7.81 -5.75
CA LEU A 180 -19.44 7.65 -5.64
C LEU A 180 -18.72 8.07 -6.93
N GLY A 181 -19.26 7.74 -8.10
CA GLY A 181 -18.73 8.18 -9.40
C GLY A 181 -18.67 9.71 -9.49
N LEU A 182 -19.74 10.40 -9.06
CA LEU A 182 -19.79 11.87 -9.02
C LEU A 182 -18.77 12.43 -8.00
N LEU A 183 -18.66 11.83 -6.82
CA LEU A 183 -17.70 12.24 -5.80
C LEU A 183 -16.27 12.12 -6.32
N ASN A 184 -15.95 11.07 -7.07
CA ASN A 184 -14.64 10.84 -7.66
C ASN A 184 -14.28 11.81 -8.80
N LEU A 185 -15.18 12.66 -9.26
CA LEU A 185 -14.83 13.79 -10.12
C LEU A 185 -13.91 14.80 -9.43
N LEU A 186 -13.82 14.80 -8.12
CA LEU A 186 -12.87 15.59 -7.34
C LEU A 186 -11.47 14.97 -7.30
N GLN A 187 -11.29 13.67 -7.64
CA GLN A 187 -9.98 13.04 -7.68
C GLN A 187 -9.05 13.67 -8.73
N ARG A 188 -7.77 13.73 -8.44
CA ARG A 188 -6.71 14.21 -9.34
C ARG A 188 -5.58 13.20 -9.39
N LEU A 189 -4.90 13.12 -10.54
CA LEU A 189 -3.81 12.19 -10.73
C LEU A 189 -2.55 12.65 -10.01
N ARG A 190 -2.26 13.95 -10.06
CA ARG A 190 -1.02 14.56 -9.57
C ARG A 190 -1.29 15.91 -8.91
N PRO A 191 -0.47 16.31 -7.94
CA PRO A 191 -0.55 17.65 -7.34
C PRO A 191 -0.30 18.77 -8.36
N GLU A 192 0.55 18.54 -9.37
CA GLU A 192 0.84 19.51 -10.44
C GLU A 192 -0.42 19.88 -11.25
N ASP A 193 -1.42 19.00 -11.35
CA ASP A 193 -2.69 19.24 -12.05
C ASP A 193 -3.48 20.42 -11.45
N ILE A 194 -3.14 20.85 -10.22
CA ILE A 194 -3.75 21.97 -9.50
C ILE A 194 -2.72 23.00 -9.04
N GLY A 195 -1.51 23.01 -9.64
CA GLY A 195 -0.43 23.92 -9.28
C GLY A 195 0.14 23.72 -7.87
N SER A 196 0.03 22.51 -7.31
CA SER A 196 0.57 22.14 -6.01
C SER A 196 1.80 21.24 -6.16
N THR A 197 2.57 21.08 -5.08
CA THR A 197 3.69 20.16 -5.00
C THR A 197 3.35 18.97 -4.12
N PRO A 198 4.04 17.83 -4.26
CA PRO A 198 3.89 16.72 -3.34
C PRO A 198 4.12 17.16 -1.89
N ASP A 199 3.37 16.57 -0.94
CA ASP A 199 3.35 16.93 0.48
C ASP A 199 2.88 18.37 0.80
N GLY A 200 2.53 19.20 -0.21
CA GLY A 200 2.06 20.57 -0.03
C GLY A 200 3.15 21.58 0.36
N ASP A 201 4.41 21.28 0.06
CA ASP A 201 5.52 22.18 0.37
C ASP A 201 5.40 23.46 -0.46
N ALA A 202 5.36 24.63 0.20
CA ALA A 202 5.25 25.92 -0.47
C ALA A 202 6.48 26.20 -1.33
N THR A 203 6.25 26.60 -2.58
CA THR A 203 7.29 26.91 -3.58
C THR A 203 8.10 28.17 -3.26
N GLY A 204 8.07 28.71 -2.05
CA GLY A 204 8.61 30.03 -1.71
C GLY A 204 9.43 30.18 -0.44
N ASP A 205 9.47 29.25 0.47
CA ASP A 205 10.29 29.38 1.68
C ASP A 205 11.62 28.61 1.54
N ALA A 206 12.68 29.38 1.56
CA ALA A 206 14.06 28.99 1.39
C ALA A 206 14.58 28.06 2.50
N ARG A 207 14.21 26.85 2.43
CA ARG A 207 14.92 25.61 2.73
C ARG A 207 14.06 24.49 2.18
N PRO A 208 14.43 23.83 1.07
CA PRO A 208 13.77 22.60 0.65
C PRO A 208 14.05 21.56 1.73
N THR A 209 13.17 21.47 2.73
CA THR A 209 13.25 20.47 3.80
C THR A 209 13.05 19.05 3.26
N SER A 210 12.84 18.91 1.95
CA SER A 210 12.95 17.65 1.23
C SER A 210 12.98 17.91 -0.29
N ASP A 211 14.13 18.08 -0.87
CA ASP A 211 14.30 17.86 -2.32
C ASP A 211 13.85 16.42 -2.59
N PRO A 212 12.85 16.20 -3.47
CA PRO A 212 12.46 14.85 -3.89
C PRO A 212 13.65 14.05 -4.44
N ARG A 213 14.68 14.75 -4.93
CA ARG A 213 15.94 14.17 -5.39
C ARG A 213 16.81 13.66 -4.26
N ALA A 214 16.73 14.20 -3.06
CA ALA A 214 17.49 13.73 -1.89
C ALA A 214 17.14 12.29 -1.49
N SER A 215 15.95 11.80 -1.85
CA SER A 215 15.54 10.42 -1.63
C SER A 215 16.14 9.43 -2.65
N ILE A 216 16.70 9.91 -3.76
CA ILE A 216 17.21 9.07 -4.85
C ILE A 216 18.60 8.55 -4.49
N VAL A 217 18.73 7.22 -4.45
CA VAL A 217 20.02 6.53 -4.21
C VAL A 217 20.65 6.15 -5.54
N ASP A 218 19.86 5.64 -6.48
CA ASP A 218 20.30 5.25 -7.81
C ASP A 218 19.74 6.24 -8.83
N ALA A 219 20.51 7.28 -9.13
CA ALA A 219 20.12 8.33 -10.07
C ALA A 219 20.00 7.79 -11.50
N ALA A 220 20.84 6.83 -11.89
CA ALA A 220 20.79 6.21 -13.21
C ALA A 220 19.49 5.44 -13.41
N TRP A 221 19.08 4.64 -12.41
CA TRP A 221 17.80 3.93 -12.42
C TRP A 221 16.61 4.90 -12.41
N ALA A 222 16.67 5.93 -11.57
CA ALA A 222 15.59 6.90 -11.39
C ALA A 222 15.37 7.80 -12.61
N SER A 223 16.38 8.00 -13.46
CA SER A 223 16.29 8.80 -14.70
C SER A 223 15.69 8.03 -15.88
N VAL A 224 15.53 6.71 -15.78
CA VAL A 224 14.96 5.90 -16.85
C VAL A 224 13.46 6.20 -17.01
N ASP A 225 13.01 6.49 -18.22
CA ASP A 225 11.58 6.47 -18.55
C ASP A 225 11.09 5.02 -18.63
N TRP A 226 10.51 4.57 -17.53
CA TRP A 226 10.06 3.18 -17.35
C TRP A 226 8.78 2.92 -18.15
N THR A 227 8.87 2.01 -19.11
CA THR A 227 7.74 1.40 -19.82
C THR A 227 7.59 -0.05 -19.40
N LEU A 228 6.42 -0.66 -19.63
CA LEU A 228 6.22 -2.08 -19.32
C LEU A 228 7.29 -2.97 -19.97
N ARG A 229 7.60 -2.71 -21.26
CA ARG A 229 8.63 -3.46 -22.00
C ARG A 229 10.00 -3.40 -21.33
N ARG A 230 10.39 -2.24 -20.81
CA ARG A 230 11.66 -2.07 -20.08
C ARG A 230 11.57 -2.70 -18.68
N GLY A 231 10.41 -2.60 -18.01
CA GLY A 231 10.21 -3.17 -16.68
C GLY A 231 10.33 -4.69 -16.67
N VAL A 232 9.63 -5.40 -17.56
CA VAL A 232 9.58 -6.86 -17.58
C VAL A 232 10.91 -7.56 -17.87
N VAL A 233 11.88 -6.86 -18.47
CA VAL A 233 13.23 -7.42 -18.67
C VAL A 233 14.12 -7.27 -17.44
N THR A 234 13.67 -6.61 -16.38
CA THR A 234 14.44 -6.43 -15.15
C THR A 234 14.12 -7.51 -14.11
N ALA A 235 15.13 -7.99 -13.41
CA ALA A 235 14.93 -8.93 -12.31
C ALA A 235 14.06 -8.33 -11.18
N ARG A 236 14.12 -7.00 -10.95
CA ARG A 236 13.32 -6.32 -9.92
C ARG A 236 11.83 -6.47 -10.16
N PHE A 237 11.38 -6.41 -11.43
CA PHE A 237 9.96 -6.64 -11.79
C PHE A 237 9.49 -8.02 -11.36
N TRP A 238 10.24 -9.07 -11.66
CA TRP A 238 9.87 -10.44 -11.35
C TRP A 238 9.97 -10.76 -9.85
N TRP A 239 10.91 -10.13 -9.14
CA TRP A 239 10.97 -10.23 -7.69
C TRP A 239 9.74 -9.60 -7.02
N ILE A 240 9.26 -8.44 -7.50
CA ILE A 240 8.00 -7.86 -7.00
C ILE A 240 6.82 -8.77 -7.36
N ALA A 241 6.74 -9.24 -8.59
CA ALA A 241 5.67 -10.15 -9.03
C ALA A 241 5.61 -11.42 -8.17
N LEU A 242 6.77 -12.04 -7.89
CA LEU A 242 6.86 -13.19 -6.99
C LEU A 242 6.42 -12.84 -5.56
N GLY A 243 6.86 -11.70 -5.04
CA GLY A 243 6.47 -11.22 -3.71
C GLY A 243 4.96 -11.00 -3.60
N PHE A 244 4.33 -10.44 -4.63
CA PHE A 244 2.89 -10.22 -4.68
C PHE A 244 2.10 -11.51 -4.83
N LEU A 245 2.56 -12.42 -5.69
CA LEU A 245 1.94 -13.73 -5.87
C LEU A 245 1.92 -14.50 -4.55
N THR A 246 3.08 -14.65 -3.92
CA THR A 246 3.23 -15.46 -2.71
C THR A 246 2.57 -14.83 -1.49
N SER A 247 2.58 -13.50 -1.38
CA SER A 247 1.83 -12.79 -0.34
C SER A 247 0.33 -12.97 -0.49
N SER A 248 -0.20 -12.82 -1.70
CA SER A 248 -1.63 -13.00 -1.97
C SER A 248 -2.07 -14.45 -1.82
N PHE A 249 -1.22 -15.40 -2.18
CA PHE A 249 -1.45 -16.82 -1.91
C PHE A 249 -1.68 -17.06 -0.41
N ALA A 250 -0.76 -16.62 0.42
CA ALA A 250 -0.87 -16.75 1.87
C ALA A 250 -2.11 -16.02 2.43
N TRP A 251 -2.34 -14.77 1.98
CA TRP A 251 -3.47 -13.97 2.42
C TRP A 251 -4.81 -14.67 2.17
N TYR A 252 -5.09 -15.02 0.92
CA TYR A 252 -6.38 -15.57 0.51
C TYR A 252 -6.57 -17.03 0.90
N GLY A 253 -5.48 -17.81 0.96
CA GLY A 253 -5.50 -19.18 1.48
C GLY A 253 -6.02 -19.22 2.92
N MET A 254 -5.53 -18.31 3.77
CA MET A 254 -6.05 -18.19 5.15
C MET A 254 -7.49 -17.66 5.17
N GLN A 255 -7.74 -16.56 4.49
CA GLN A 255 -9.01 -15.82 4.63
C GLN A 255 -10.24 -16.65 4.22
N VAL A 256 -10.11 -17.52 3.24
CA VAL A 256 -11.20 -18.36 2.76
C VAL A 256 -11.46 -19.54 3.69
N HIS A 257 -10.40 -20.17 4.19
CA HIS A 257 -10.52 -21.42 4.99
C HIS A 257 -10.55 -21.20 6.49
N GLN A 258 -10.20 -20.01 6.98
CA GLN A 258 -10.05 -19.69 8.40
C GLN A 258 -11.29 -20.03 9.24
N THR A 259 -12.48 -19.66 8.77
CA THR A 259 -13.73 -19.91 9.51
C THR A 259 -14.02 -21.39 9.61
N GLN A 260 -13.88 -22.12 8.51
CA GLN A 260 -14.09 -23.58 8.47
C GLN A 260 -13.08 -24.30 9.38
N TYR A 261 -11.81 -23.93 9.31
CA TYR A 261 -10.76 -24.48 10.17
C TYR A 261 -11.06 -24.28 11.67
N LEU A 262 -11.49 -23.08 12.07
CA LEU A 262 -11.83 -22.79 13.46
C LEU A 262 -13.00 -23.66 13.95
N ILE A 263 -13.97 -23.96 13.09
CA ILE A 263 -15.09 -24.88 13.43
C ILE A 263 -14.56 -26.31 13.58
N GLU A 264 -13.68 -26.76 12.69
CA GLU A 264 -13.11 -28.10 12.73
C GLU A 264 -12.27 -28.38 14.00
N VAL A 265 -11.55 -27.36 14.50
CA VAL A 265 -10.80 -27.46 15.77
C VAL A 265 -11.66 -27.24 17.01
N GLY A 266 -13.01 -27.10 16.86
CA GLY A 266 -13.98 -27.13 17.96
C GLY A 266 -14.49 -25.79 18.42
N PHE A 267 -14.21 -24.67 17.73
CA PHE A 267 -14.83 -23.39 18.05
C PHE A 267 -16.26 -23.32 17.51
N LEU A 268 -17.12 -22.62 18.21
CA LEU A 268 -18.50 -22.37 17.76
C LEU A 268 -18.47 -21.55 16.45
N PRO A 269 -19.39 -21.80 15.48
CA PRO A 269 -19.49 -21.02 14.26
C PRO A 269 -19.58 -19.50 14.49
N ALA A 270 -20.33 -19.08 15.51
CA ALA A 270 -20.41 -17.68 15.90
C ALA A 270 -19.05 -17.09 16.34
N THR A 271 -18.24 -17.85 17.07
CA THR A 271 -16.89 -17.44 17.50
C THR A 271 -15.95 -17.33 16.29
N ALA A 272 -16.03 -18.29 15.37
CA ALA A 272 -15.23 -18.27 14.13
C ALA A 272 -15.56 -17.05 13.25
N ALA A 273 -16.84 -16.76 13.07
CA ALA A 273 -17.29 -15.59 12.32
C ALA A 273 -16.88 -14.27 13.00
N TRP A 274 -17.03 -14.20 14.31
CA TRP A 274 -16.61 -13.05 15.13
C TRP A 274 -15.09 -12.81 15.04
N ALA A 275 -14.29 -13.87 15.09
CA ALA A 275 -12.84 -13.76 14.95
C ALA A 275 -12.43 -13.11 13.62
N LEU A 276 -13.08 -13.48 12.50
CA LEU A 276 -12.84 -12.86 11.19
C LEU A 276 -13.21 -11.37 11.17
N GLY A 277 -14.31 -11.02 11.84
CA GLY A 277 -14.71 -9.63 12.05
C GLY A 277 -13.67 -8.82 12.83
N LEU A 278 -13.13 -9.39 13.91
CA LEU A 278 -12.07 -8.75 14.71
C LEU A 278 -10.76 -8.61 13.93
N VAL A 279 -10.39 -9.57 13.09
CA VAL A 279 -9.22 -9.46 12.21
C VAL A 279 -9.40 -8.23 11.28
N ALA A 280 -10.58 -8.07 10.67
CA ALA A 280 -10.86 -6.94 9.81
C ALA A 280 -10.81 -5.60 10.58
N PHE A 281 -11.36 -5.57 11.79
CA PHE A 281 -11.34 -4.40 12.67
C PHE A 281 -9.90 -4.02 13.09
N ALA A 282 -9.12 -4.98 13.57
CA ALA A 282 -7.71 -4.78 13.91
C ALA A 282 -6.89 -4.36 12.68
N GLY A 283 -7.30 -4.84 11.49
CA GLY A 283 -6.71 -4.48 10.21
C GLY A 283 -6.76 -2.98 9.90
N ILE A 284 -7.78 -2.26 10.39
CA ILE A 284 -7.84 -0.79 10.25
C ILE A 284 -6.62 -0.15 10.91
N ALA A 285 -6.35 -0.51 12.17
CA ALA A 285 -5.18 -0.03 12.90
C ALA A 285 -3.87 -0.50 12.26
N GLY A 286 -3.82 -1.78 11.83
CA GLY A 286 -2.65 -2.37 11.17
C GLY A 286 -2.24 -1.64 9.90
N GLN A 287 -3.17 -1.31 9.02
CA GLN A 287 -2.91 -0.57 7.79
C GLN A 287 -2.34 0.81 8.06
N ILE A 288 -2.90 1.54 9.02
CA ILE A 288 -2.45 2.89 9.39
C ILE A 288 -1.06 2.84 10.04
N THR A 289 -0.87 1.96 11.04
CA THR A 289 0.38 1.90 11.80
C THR A 289 1.54 1.39 10.98
N VAL A 290 1.36 0.29 10.21
CA VAL A 290 2.41 -0.25 9.34
C VAL A 290 2.68 0.70 8.17
N GLY A 291 1.64 1.37 7.64
CA GLY A 291 1.79 2.42 6.64
C GLY A 291 2.70 3.56 7.15
N TYR A 292 2.40 4.10 8.33
CA TYR A 292 3.21 5.12 8.97
C TYR A 292 4.64 4.63 9.29
N LEU A 293 4.76 3.41 9.80
CA LEU A 293 6.06 2.80 10.11
C LEU A 293 6.90 2.64 8.84
N SER A 294 6.29 2.28 7.72
CA SER A 294 6.98 2.09 6.44
C SER A 294 7.69 3.35 5.94
N ASP A 295 7.13 4.54 6.24
CA ASP A 295 7.75 5.83 5.92
C ASP A 295 8.98 6.15 6.78
N ARG A 296 9.15 5.42 7.90
CA ARG A 296 10.27 5.59 8.85
C ARG A 296 11.36 4.54 8.70
N ILE A 297 10.98 3.25 8.66
CA ILE A 297 11.95 2.14 8.67
C ILE A 297 12.29 1.61 7.28
N GLY A 298 11.46 1.92 6.28
CA GLY A 298 11.61 1.44 4.89
C GLY A 298 10.57 0.40 4.49
N ARG A 299 10.37 0.27 3.18
CA ARG A 299 9.30 -0.57 2.60
C ARG A 299 9.55 -2.05 2.83
N GLU A 300 10.79 -2.50 2.69
CA GLU A 300 11.18 -3.89 2.90
C GLU A 300 10.91 -4.34 4.34
N TRP A 301 11.27 -3.51 5.33
CA TRP A 301 11.00 -3.81 6.72
C TRP A 301 9.50 -3.86 7.02
N ALA A 302 8.74 -2.89 6.52
CA ALA A 302 7.29 -2.88 6.70
C ALA A 302 6.61 -4.09 6.03
N TRP A 303 7.09 -4.50 4.84
CA TRP A 303 6.64 -5.72 4.19
C TRP A 303 6.99 -6.97 4.99
N SER A 304 8.20 -7.03 5.56
CA SER A 304 8.62 -8.14 6.44
C SER A 304 7.77 -8.22 7.71
N VAL A 305 7.40 -7.08 8.32
CA VAL A 305 6.49 -7.04 9.47
C VAL A 305 5.12 -7.63 9.10
N GLY A 306 4.56 -7.24 7.96
CA GLY A 306 3.29 -7.79 7.50
C GLY A 306 3.36 -9.28 7.15
N SER A 307 4.45 -9.71 6.50
CA SER A 307 4.69 -11.14 6.20
C SER A 307 4.87 -11.96 7.48
N ALA A 308 5.56 -11.43 8.49
CA ALA A 308 5.70 -12.05 9.81
C ALA A 308 4.33 -12.16 10.51
N GLY A 309 3.44 -11.17 10.32
CA GLY A 309 2.06 -11.25 10.80
C GLY A 309 1.34 -12.49 10.28
N PHE A 310 1.47 -12.82 9.00
CA PHE A 310 0.91 -14.06 8.44
C PHE A 310 1.61 -15.29 8.98
N VAL A 311 2.95 -15.30 9.10
CA VAL A 311 3.70 -16.43 9.69
C VAL A 311 3.22 -16.71 11.12
N PHE A 312 3.11 -15.68 11.97
CA PHE A 312 2.63 -15.85 13.34
C PHE A 312 1.16 -16.26 13.40
N SER A 313 0.34 -15.77 12.48
CA SER A 313 -1.06 -16.15 12.38
C SER A 313 -1.20 -17.63 12.03
N TYR A 314 -0.46 -18.12 11.02
CA TYR A 314 -0.44 -19.54 10.67
C TYR A 314 0.16 -20.40 11.80
N ALA A 315 1.21 -19.94 12.46
CA ALA A 315 1.76 -20.62 13.63
C ALA A 315 0.73 -20.76 14.77
N ALA A 316 -0.05 -19.71 15.03
CA ALA A 316 -1.12 -19.77 16.00
C ALA A 316 -2.22 -20.78 15.60
N LEU A 317 -2.57 -20.87 14.31
CA LEU A 317 -3.49 -21.88 13.80
C LEU A 317 -2.91 -23.30 13.98
N LEU A 318 -1.63 -23.52 13.68
CA LEU A 318 -0.98 -24.82 13.92
C LEU A 318 -0.96 -25.21 15.39
N LEU A 319 -0.74 -24.25 16.30
CA LEU A 319 -0.78 -24.49 17.74
C LEU A 319 -2.22 -24.79 18.24
N MET A 320 -3.24 -24.15 17.62
CA MET A 320 -4.64 -24.48 17.90
C MET A 320 -5.02 -25.90 17.45
N HIS A 321 -4.38 -26.45 16.41
CA HIS A 321 -4.58 -27.83 16.00
C HIS A 321 -4.15 -28.81 17.12
N ALA A 322 -3.03 -28.50 17.79
CA ALA A 322 -2.55 -29.33 18.90
C ALA A 322 -3.31 -29.07 20.20
N GLN A 323 -3.67 -27.82 20.47
CA GLN A 323 -4.36 -27.38 21.68
C GLN A 323 -5.32 -26.23 21.36
N PRO A 324 -6.63 -26.47 21.23
CA PRO A 324 -7.64 -25.46 20.88
C PRO A 324 -7.87 -24.49 22.06
N MET A 325 -6.95 -23.56 22.25
CA MET A 325 -7.05 -22.52 23.29
C MET A 325 -7.48 -21.19 22.67
N VAL A 326 -8.40 -20.50 23.35
CA VAL A 326 -8.86 -19.15 22.97
C VAL A 326 -7.70 -18.13 22.91
N GLY A 327 -6.63 -18.35 23.68
CA GLY A 327 -5.43 -17.51 23.62
C GLY A 327 -4.79 -17.47 22.24
N TRP A 328 -4.67 -18.61 21.56
CA TRP A 328 -4.14 -18.67 20.20
C TRP A 328 -5.03 -17.98 19.18
N LEU A 329 -6.36 -17.99 19.40
CA LEU A 329 -7.31 -17.25 18.57
C LEU A 329 -7.02 -15.74 18.61
N TYR A 330 -6.79 -15.17 19.80
CA TYR A 330 -6.42 -13.76 19.92
C TYR A 330 -5.05 -13.45 19.33
N VAL A 331 -4.07 -14.35 19.48
CA VAL A 331 -2.75 -14.19 18.83
C VAL A 331 -2.90 -14.17 17.30
N MET A 332 -3.70 -15.07 16.74
CA MET A 332 -4.00 -15.12 15.31
C MET A 332 -4.67 -13.81 14.84
N ILE A 333 -5.69 -13.32 15.57
CA ILE A 333 -6.40 -12.08 15.27
C ILE A 333 -5.45 -10.89 15.28
N ALA A 334 -4.63 -10.77 16.31
CA ALA A 334 -3.67 -9.67 16.45
C ALA A 334 -2.58 -9.73 15.36
N ALA A 335 -2.01 -10.90 15.12
CA ALA A 335 -0.96 -11.07 14.11
C ALA A 335 -1.46 -10.79 12.69
N GLN A 336 -2.61 -11.33 12.32
CA GLN A 336 -3.21 -11.12 11.00
C GLN A 336 -3.71 -9.68 10.84
N GLY A 337 -4.45 -9.15 11.81
CA GLY A 337 -5.05 -7.82 11.74
C GLY A 337 -4.02 -6.71 11.88
N LEU A 338 -3.29 -6.64 13.00
CA LEU A 338 -2.38 -5.52 13.28
C LEU A 338 -1.12 -5.53 12.42
N LEU A 339 -0.61 -6.70 12.03
CA LEU A 339 0.60 -6.82 11.23
C LEU A 339 0.28 -7.18 9.76
N GLY A 340 -0.44 -8.28 9.53
CA GLY A 340 -0.67 -8.83 8.18
C GLY A 340 -1.39 -7.85 7.25
N TYR A 341 -2.45 -7.20 7.71
CA TYR A 341 -3.19 -6.20 6.93
C TYR A 341 -2.35 -4.98 6.55
N GLY A 342 -1.27 -4.72 7.28
CA GLY A 342 -0.31 -3.67 6.95
C GLY A 342 0.36 -3.81 5.58
N LEU A 343 0.42 -5.01 4.99
CA LEU A 343 0.95 -5.24 3.65
C LEU A 343 0.25 -4.37 2.59
N THR A 344 -1.06 -4.13 2.75
CA THR A 344 -1.82 -3.31 1.81
C THR A 344 -1.31 -1.88 1.71
N ALA A 345 -0.87 -1.29 2.84
CA ALA A 345 -0.34 0.08 2.87
C ALA A 345 0.96 0.25 2.07
N VAL A 346 1.75 -0.82 1.92
CA VAL A 346 3.02 -0.81 1.18
C VAL A 346 2.92 -1.44 -0.20
N TYR A 347 1.81 -2.09 -0.53
CA TYR A 347 1.57 -2.78 -1.79
C TYR A 347 1.81 -1.90 -3.03
N GLY A 348 1.25 -0.69 -3.06
CA GLY A 348 1.45 0.26 -4.16
C GLY A 348 2.71 1.09 -4.04
N THR A 349 3.28 1.26 -2.83
CA THR A 349 4.43 2.13 -2.63
C THR A 349 5.73 1.50 -3.10
N ILE A 350 5.88 0.17 -3.00
CA ILE A 350 7.08 -0.56 -3.43
C ILE A 350 7.34 -0.40 -4.93
N PRO A 351 6.39 -0.74 -5.82
CA PRO A 351 6.59 -0.52 -7.25
C PRO A 351 6.72 0.96 -7.63
N ALA A 352 6.02 1.86 -6.91
CA ALA A 352 6.11 3.30 -7.15
C ALA A 352 7.51 3.87 -6.86
N GLU A 353 8.26 3.31 -5.92
CA GLU A 353 9.63 3.72 -5.63
C GLU A 353 10.63 3.21 -6.68
N ILE A 354 10.35 2.04 -7.28
CA ILE A 354 11.24 1.40 -8.27
C ILE A 354 10.95 1.87 -9.69
N PHE A 355 9.67 1.95 -10.10
CA PHE A 355 9.24 2.21 -11.47
C PHE A 355 8.44 3.51 -11.60
N GLN A 356 8.79 4.54 -10.84
CA GLN A 356 8.11 5.83 -10.91
C GLN A 356 8.23 6.43 -12.33
N GLY A 357 7.12 6.94 -12.87
CA GLY A 357 7.10 7.59 -14.15
C GLY A 357 5.73 7.64 -14.81
N ARG A 358 5.70 8.06 -16.09
CA ARG A 358 4.47 8.28 -16.86
C ARG A 358 3.64 7.01 -17.08
N HIS A 359 4.30 5.85 -17.13
CA HIS A 359 3.68 4.55 -17.42
C HIS A 359 3.59 3.65 -16.18
N TYR A 360 3.69 4.24 -14.98
CA TYR A 360 3.63 3.51 -13.71
C TYR A 360 2.36 2.66 -13.59
N GLY A 361 1.21 3.18 -14.00
CA GLY A 361 -0.07 2.47 -13.92
C GLY A 361 -0.08 1.18 -14.73
N THR A 362 0.45 1.21 -15.95
CA THR A 362 0.55 0.01 -16.79
C THR A 362 1.46 -1.05 -16.16
N ILE A 363 2.59 -0.65 -15.56
CA ILE A 363 3.53 -1.55 -14.90
C ILE A 363 2.89 -2.16 -13.66
N PHE A 364 2.30 -1.34 -12.81
CA PHE A 364 1.67 -1.78 -11.56
C PHE A 364 0.44 -2.66 -11.82
N GLY A 365 -0.40 -2.29 -12.80
CA GLY A 365 -1.53 -3.12 -13.21
C GLY A 365 -1.10 -4.52 -13.67
N THR A 366 0.04 -4.63 -14.37
CA THR A 366 0.60 -5.93 -14.77
C THR A 366 1.15 -6.70 -13.56
N LEU A 367 1.82 -6.04 -12.62
CA LEU A 367 2.27 -6.67 -11.37
C LEU A 367 1.07 -7.17 -10.53
N SER A 368 -0.07 -6.47 -10.58
CA SER A 368 -1.29 -6.87 -9.87
C SER A 368 -1.89 -8.18 -10.40
N VAL A 369 -1.59 -8.58 -11.64
CA VAL A 369 -1.98 -9.90 -12.18
C VAL A 369 -1.33 -11.02 -11.36
N ALA A 370 -0.06 -10.87 -10.97
CA ALA A 370 0.62 -11.86 -10.13
C ALA A 370 -0.07 -11.99 -8.76
N SER A 371 -0.53 -10.87 -8.18
CA SER A 371 -1.36 -10.89 -6.96
C SER A 371 -2.69 -11.62 -7.18
N GLY A 372 -3.38 -11.37 -8.29
CA GLY A 372 -4.64 -12.04 -8.63
C GLY A 372 -4.47 -13.56 -8.81
N VAL A 373 -3.38 -13.97 -9.45
CA VAL A 373 -3.03 -15.42 -9.59
C VAL A 373 -2.78 -16.03 -8.22
N GLY A 374 -2.01 -15.36 -7.34
CA GLY A 374 -1.79 -15.82 -5.97
C GLY A 374 -3.10 -15.94 -5.18
N ALA A 375 -3.99 -14.96 -5.32
CA ALA A 375 -5.30 -14.95 -4.67
C ALA A 375 -6.21 -16.10 -5.13
N ALA A 376 -6.09 -16.55 -6.38
CA ALA A 376 -6.84 -17.68 -6.91
C ALA A 376 -6.21 -19.03 -6.48
N LEU A 377 -4.88 -19.12 -6.52
CA LEU A 377 -4.16 -20.34 -6.19
C LEU A 377 -4.19 -20.67 -4.69
N GLY A 378 -4.15 -19.64 -3.83
CA GLY A 378 -4.09 -19.83 -2.37
C GLY A 378 -5.23 -20.69 -1.83
N PRO A 379 -6.49 -20.30 -1.99
CA PRO A 379 -7.63 -21.09 -1.51
C PRO A 379 -7.72 -22.45 -2.20
N TRP A 380 -7.47 -22.51 -3.51
CA TRP A 380 -7.55 -23.77 -4.25
C TRP A 380 -6.52 -24.79 -3.76
N VAL A 381 -5.25 -24.40 -3.64
CA VAL A 381 -4.19 -25.30 -3.15
C VAL A 381 -4.45 -25.71 -1.70
N THR A 382 -4.90 -24.77 -0.86
CA THR A 382 -5.27 -25.04 0.53
C THR A 382 -6.38 -26.10 0.60
N GLY A 383 -7.43 -25.99 -0.21
CA GLY A 383 -8.51 -26.96 -0.27
C GLY A 383 -8.04 -28.32 -0.79
N VAL A 384 -7.26 -28.37 -1.87
CA VAL A 384 -6.70 -29.62 -2.42
C VAL A 384 -5.80 -30.34 -1.41
N LEU A 385 -4.99 -29.59 -0.65
CA LEU A 385 -4.15 -30.19 0.39
C LEU A 385 -5.01 -30.74 1.51
N HIS A 386 -6.01 -29.99 1.98
CA HIS A 386 -6.98 -30.45 2.98
C HIS A 386 -7.69 -31.74 2.52
N ASP A 387 -8.20 -31.80 1.30
CA ASP A 387 -8.90 -32.97 0.74
C ASP A 387 -8.01 -34.23 0.71
N ARG A 388 -6.67 -34.02 0.53
CA ARG A 388 -5.71 -35.12 0.48
C ARG A 388 -5.18 -35.56 1.84
N THR A 389 -5.02 -34.65 2.78
CA THR A 389 -4.40 -34.92 4.09
C THR A 389 -5.43 -35.09 5.21
N GLY A 390 -6.66 -34.60 5.02
CA GLY A 390 -7.73 -34.61 6.02
C GLY A 390 -7.61 -33.48 7.05
N ASP A 391 -6.60 -32.59 6.89
CA ASP A 391 -6.37 -31.45 7.76
C ASP A 391 -5.78 -30.24 7.02
N TYR A 392 -5.61 -29.11 7.70
CA TYR A 392 -5.02 -27.88 7.16
C TYR A 392 -3.52 -27.73 7.44
N VAL A 393 -2.89 -28.65 8.16
CA VAL A 393 -1.50 -28.50 8.65
C VAL A 393 -0.53 -28.32 7.51
N SER A 394 -0.61 -29.17 6.47
CA SER A 394 0.25 -29.08 5.28
C SER A 394 0.05 -27.76 4.52
N ALA A 395 -1.19 -27.30 4.40
CA ALA A 395 -1.53 -26.05 3.73
C ALA A 395 -0.98 -24.84 4.48
N PHE A 396 -1.02 -24.85 5.81
CA PHE A 396 -0.47 -23.75 6.63
C PHE A 396 1.05 -23.66 6.52
N TRP A 397 1.77 -24.79 6.48
CA TRP A 397 3.21 -24.80 6.24
C TRP A 397 3.57 -24.20 4.87
N VAL A 398 2.84 -24.56 3.82
CA VAL A 398 3.03 -23.97 2.48
C VAL A 398 2.81 -22.47 2.50
N ALA A 399 1.74 -22.00 3.16
CA ALA A 399 1.40 -20.60 3.24
C ALA A 399 2.43 -19.79 4.08
N MET A 400 2.96 -20.38 5.16
CA MET A 400 4.08 -19.80 5.91
C MET A 400 5.33 -19.66 5.02
N GLY A 401 5.68 -20.70 4.26
CA GLY A 401 6.77 -20.68 3.29
C GLY A 401 6.57 -19.58 2.24
N CYS A 402 5.36 -19.43 1.71
CA CYS A 402 4.99 -18.36 0.78
C CYS A 402 5.14 -16.97 1.43
N SER A 403 4.78 -16.79 2.70
CA SER A 403 4.92 -15.53 3.42
C SER A 403 6.40 -15.14 3.59
N VAL A 404 7.25 -16.10 3.93
CA VAL A 404 8.71 -15.90 4.03
C VAL A 404 9.30 -15.60 2.65
N LEU A 405 8.93 -16.37 1.62
CA LEU A 405 9.40 -16.17 0.25
C LEU A 405 9.00 -14.77 -0.26
N SER A 406 7.79 -14.31 0.08
CA SER A 406 7.32 -12.97 -0.25
C SER A 406 8.24 -11.89 0.34
N ALA A 407 8.59 -12.00 1.62
CA ALA A 407 9.51 -11.06 2.26
C ALA A 407 10.89 -11.07 1.57
N VAL A 408 11.46 -12.26 1.32
CA VAL A 408 12.74 -12.41 0.61
C VAL A 408 12.68 -11.79 -0.79
N ALA A 409 11.60 -12.02 -1.52
CA ALA A 409 11.41 -11.47 -2.86
C ALA A 409 11.42 -9.94 -2.87
N ILE A 410 10.74 -9.28 -1.92
CA ILE A 410 10.75 -7.81 -1.83
C ILE A 410 12.13 -7.28 -1.42
N TRP A 411 12.86 -7.97 -0.54
CA TRP A 411 14.24 -7.61 -0.23
C TRP A 411 15.17 -7.72 -1.46
N ARG A 412 14.96 -8.72 -2.32
CA ARG A 412 15.70 -8.89 -3.59
C ARG A 412 15.33 -7.82 -4.62
N ALA A 413 14.06 -7.40 -4.67
CA ALA A 413 13.63 -6.27 -5.49
C ALA A 413 14.34 -4.96 -5.11
N GLY A 414 14.62 -4.77 -3.82
CA GLY A 414 15.50 -3.74 -3.28
C GLY A 414 15.00 -2.31 -3.51
N PRO A 415 13.76 -1.91 -3.12
CA PRO A 415 13.30 -0.52 -3.25
C PRO A 415 14.26 0.48 -2.61
N ARG A 416 14.85 0.16 -1.45
CA ARG A 416 15.86 0.99 -0.76
C ARG A 416 17.13 1.29 -1.57
N ARG A 417 17.43 0.46 -2.58
CA ARG A 417 18.58 0.66 -3.47
C ARG A 417 18.28 1.68 -4.57
N VAL A 418 17.02 2.04 -4.74
CA VAL A 418 16.56 3.06 -5.68
C VAL A 418 16.23 4.35 -4.96
N ARG A 419 15.48 4.25 -3.86
CA ARG A 419 15.05 5.40 -3.05
C ARG A 419 15.07 5.09 -1.56
N VAL A 420 15.45 6.08 -0.77
CA VAL A 420 15.44 6.03 0.69
C VAL A 420 14.17 6.73 1.20
N VAL A 421 13.52 6.15 2.18
CA VAL A 421 12.35 6.76 2.84
C VAL A 421 12.73 7.96 3.69
N ALA A 422 11.81 8.92 3.83
CA ALA A 422 12.04 10.19 4.53
C ALA A 422 12.55 10.04 5.97
N GLY A 423 12.09 9.02 6.70
CA GLY A 423 12.56 8.78 8.07
C GLY A 423 14.04 8.44 8.17
N ARG A 424 14.59 7.74 7.17
CA ARG A 424 16.02 7.40 7.12
C ARG A 424 16.90 8.56 6.66
N LEU A 425 16.38 9.43 5.79
CA LEU A 425 17.09 10.67 5.42
C LEU A 425 17.33 11.55 6.66
N ARG A 426 16.29 11.76 7.48
CA ARG A 426 16.40 12.54 8.73
C ARG A 426 17.37 11.92 9.73
N GLN A 427 17.45 10.60 9.81
CA GLN A 427 18.42 9.92 10.68
C GLN A 427 19.84 10.15 10.20
N GLY A 428 20.09 10.12 8.88
CA GLY A 428 21.40 10.43 8.29
C GLY A 428 21.82 11.88 8.56
N GLU A 429 20.93 12.84 8.33
CA GLU A 429 21.18 14.26 8.59
C GLU A 429 21.47 14.54 10.08
N ASN A 430 20.70 13.92 10.99
CA ASN A 430 20.92 14.06 12.43
C ASN A 430 22.25 13.44 12.87
N ARG A 431 22.66 12.34 12.27
CA ARG A 431 23.95 11.69 12.56
C ARG A 431 25.13 12.57 12.12
N VAL A 432 25.08 13.09 10.89
CA VAL A 432 26.10 14.03 10.37
C VAL A 432 26.14 15.30 11.22
N ALA A 433 24.99 15.85 11.60
CA ALA A 433 24.92 17.03 12.47
C ALA A 433 25.47 16.75 13.88
N SER A 434 25.29 15.55 14.43
CA SER A 434 25.84 15.14 15.72
C SER A 434 27.37 14.93 15.64
N GLU A 435 27.86 14.33 14.57
CA GLU A 435 29.29 14.15 14.31
C GLU A 435 29.99 15.51 14.13
N HIS A 436 29.39 16.44 13.38
CA HIS A 436 29.91 17.82 13.25
C HIS A 436 29.90 18.59 14.59
N ARG A 437 28.90 18.41 15.45
CA ARG A 437 28.88 19.00 16.78
C ARG A 437 29.97 18.41 17.67
N GLN A 438 30.19 17.11 17.62
CA GLN A 438 31.26 16.46 18.40
C GLN A 438 32.65 16.88 17.93
N LEU A 439 32.85 17.01 16.61
CA LEU A 439 34.14 17.52 16.06
C LEU A 439 34.33 19.01 16.40
N GLY A 440 33.27 19.82 16.37
CA GLY A 440 33.32 21.24 16.74
C GLY A 440 33.58 21.47 18.25
N THR A 441 33.05 20.58 19.11
CA THR A 441 33.37 20.62 20.58
C THR A 441 34.78 20.15 20.88
N ASN A 442 35.27 19.11 20.21
CA ASN A 442 36.65 18.63 20.34
C ASN A 442 37.66 19.66 19.77
N GLY A 443 37.29 20.34 18.64
CA GLY A 443 38.11 21.42 18.11
C GLY A 443 38.22 22.63 19.06
N LYS A 444 37.13 23.00 19.73
CA LYS A 444 37.15 24.08 20.74
C LYS A 444 37.97 23.71 22.00
N HIS A 445 37.92 22.44 22.40
CA HIS A 445 38.78 21.98 23.50
C HIS A 445 40.26 21.89 23.10
N SER A 446 40.54 21.59 21.83
CA SER A 446 41.92 21.61 21.31
C SER A 446 42.47 23.04 21.18
N ILE A 447 41.66 24.01 20.71
CA ILE A 447 42.06 25.41 20.61
C ILE A 447 42.22 26.02 22.02
N ALA A 448 41.31 25.76 22.94
CA ALA A 448 41.41 26.20 24.32
C ALA A 448 42.63 25.58 25.08
N ALA A 449 43.01 24.34 24.73
CA ALA A 449 44.22 23.72 25.26
C ALA A 449 45.50 24.30 24.65
N TYR A 450 45.47 24.68 23.37
CA TYR A 450 46.57 25.36 22.69
C TYR A 450 46.82 26.78 23.24
N ASP A 451 45.76 27.57 23.42
CA ASP A 451 45.81 28.90 24.03
C ASP A 451 46.27 28.83 25.49
N ALA A 452 45.85 27.82 26.26
CA ALA A 452 46.29 27.63 27.63
C ALA A 452 47.77 27.22 27.74
N VAL A 453 48.34 26.55 26.73
CA VAL A 453 49.77 26.22 26.65
C VAL A 453 50.59 27.42 26.20
N GLN A 454 50.12 28.27 25.29
CA GLN A 454 50.81 29.52 24.90
C GLN A 454 50.81 30.55 26.03
N LEU A 455 49.71 30.73 26.73
CA LEU A 455 49.67 31.65 27.89
C LEU A 455 50.57 31.22 29.05
N ARG A 456 50.96 29.93 29.14
CA ARG A 456 51.99 29.45 30.11
C ARG A 456 53.42 29.61 29.62
N SER A 457 53.65 29.75 28.30
CA SER A 457 54.98 29.97 27.75
C SER A 457 55.37 31.44 27.65
N GLU A 458 54.43 32.38 27.72
CA GLU A 458 54.68 33.82 27.65
C GLU A 458 54.78 34.52 29.01
N GLY A 459 54.63 33.77 30.12
CA GLY A 459 54.73 34.26 31.49
C GLY A 459 56.13 34.22 32.11
N GLY A 460 57.18 34.15 31.34
CA GLY A 460 58.52 34.09 31.87
C GLY A 460 59.62 34.49 30.89
N ASN A 461 59.83 35.77 30.67
CA ASN A 461 61.10 36.42 30.69
C ASN A 461 61.03 37.90 30.33
N ASP A 462 61.65 38.68 31.23
CA ASP A 462 61.84 40.11 31.17
C ASP A 462 62.90 40.52 30.14
N GLY A 463 62.75 41.68 29.49
CA GLY A 463 63.84 42.57 29.14
C GLY A 463 64.51 42.42 27.77
N ARG A 464 64.21 43.31 26.86
CA ARG A 464 65.08 44.18 26.06
C ARG A 464 64.52 44.51 24.68
N THR A 465 64.26 45.76 24.45
CA THR A 465 64.12 46.46 23.17
C THR A 465 65.47 46.77 22.54
N PRO A 466 65.58 47.43 21.34
CA PRO A 466 64.85 47.37 20.05
C PRO A 466 65.80 47.19 18.83
N SER A 467 65.35 47.04 17.65
CA SER A 467 65.65 47.88 16.46
C SER A 467 65.37 47.22 15.11
N ASP A 468 64.76 48.04 14.25
CA ASP A 468 64.93 48.21 12.79
C ASP A 468 64.55 47.14 11.76
N ASN A 469 63.63 47.62 10.93
CA ASN A 469 63.56 47.56 9.45
C ASN A 469 63.77 46.23 8.72
N HIS A 470 62.78 45.79 8.03
CA HIS A 470 62.80 45.75 6.53
C HIS A 470 61.45 45.32 5.95
N THR A 471 60.94 46.18 5.05
CA THR A 471 59.91 45.96 4.05
C THR A 471 60.34 44.87 3.05
N GLU A 472 59.41 43.93 2.78
CA GLU A 472 59.45 43.17 1.56
C GLU A 472 58.06 42.89 1.00
N GLU A 473 57.98 43.17 -0.30
CA GLU A 473 56.77 43.19 -1.13
C GLU A 473 56.21 41.78 -1.41
N VAL A 474 54.89 41.76 -1.60
CA VAL A 474 54.13 40.58 -2.07
C VAL A 474 53.95 40.72 -3.60
N PRO A 475 54.26 39.70 -4.41
CA PRO A 475 53.88 39.71 -5.82
C PRO A 475 52.47 39.14 -6.03
N LYS A 476 51.63 39.92 -6.71
CA LYS A 476 50.37 39.49 -7.30
C LYS A 476 50.63 38.56 -8.49
N ALA A 477 50.07 37.35 -8.47
CA ALA A 477 49.95 36.51 -9.65
C ALA A 477 48.52 36.57 -10.21
N GLY A 478 48.39 37.04 -11.41
CA GLY A 478 47.14 37.18 -12.15
C GLY A 478 46.68 35.86 -12.76
N VAL A 479 45.36 35.63 -12.72
CA VAL A 479 44.69 34.54 -13.44
C VAL A 479 44.11 35.13 -14.73
N ARG A 480 44.61 34.63 -15.85
CA ARG A 480 44.03 34.85 -17.20
C ARG A 480 42.81 33.99 -17.43
N ILE A 481 41.76 34.66 -17.85
CA ILE A 481 40.55 34.00 -18.43
C ILE A 481 40.84 33.80 -19.92
N GLY A 482 40.77 32.54 -20.37
CA GLY A 482 40.77 32.18 -21.80
C GLY A 482 39.34 31.81 -22.23
N ARG A 483 38.78 32.63 -23.13
CA ARG A 483 37.65 32.27 -24.00
C ARG A 483 38.21 31.68 -25.29
N SER A 484 37.61 30.65 -25.79
CA SER A 484 37.44 30.24 -27.20
C SER A 484 36.87 28.83 -27.21
N SER A 485 35.92 28.44 -27.93
CA SER A 485 35.06 28.75 -29.05
C SER A 485 34.06 27.59 -29.14
#